data_b0db2e3d07f71e905dcdbb9ddb11b893
#
_entry.id   b0db2e3d07f71e905dcdbb9ddb11b893
#
_cell.length_a   1.000
_cell.length_b   1.000
_cell.length_c   1.000
_cell.angle_alpha   90.00
_cell.angle_beta   90.00
_cell.angle_gamma   90.00
#
_symmetry.space_group_name_H-M   'P 1'
#
loop_
_entity.id
_entity.type
_entity.pdbx_description
1 polymer ?
#
loop_
_entity_poly.entity_id
_entity_poly.type
_entity_poly.pdbx_seq_one_letter_code
_entity_poly.pdbx_strand_id
1 'polypeptide(L)'
;RLQSCRKQATITHPVNINPSMTFQKESGKEGLKILLMLASVIIITAGLQAGKPVLLPIVLSGFLAIVSYPLTTFFKSRLCFPHWLAVTFTVIMDFGILVGLGYLAQYLGQDLAKTVTVKYQPLMMEKIHELRAFLIEQDWNNLADQMLQEFPDLLNGQRIVAFSTGVMGQLASMLTFTTLILILMTFFLGEAPRFRANINKLGHNSDTGIRKFSKALAGVQKYLIIKTFISAVTGLLAFLLCYYMNVDFPLLWGIVAFALNFIPTFGSIIAAIPPTLLAMLLISPTAGIIVAGGYLVINTALGNCLEPMLLGRQFGIVTSMVLLSVIFWGWVWGPIGMLLAVPITMLIKLGLESSKDLAWIAQLIDNPPTPRFPLPPLHSGKTNESTTKE
;
A
#
# COMPACT_ATOMS: atom_id res chain seq x y z
N ARG A 1 84.58 -9.23 7.95
CA ARG A 1 85.27 -8.97 6.67
C ARG A 1 84.24 -8.40 5.69
N LEU A 2 84.21 -7.08 5.57
CA LEU A 2 84.87 -6.22 4.60
C LEU A 2 84.10 -6.23 3.28
N GLN A 3 83.38 -5.10 3.07
CA GLN A 3 83.69 -4.07 2.08
C GLN A 3 83.23 -4.36 0.66
N SER A 4 82.45 -3.54 0.21
CA SER A 4 82.49 -2.48 -0.79
C SER A 4 81.65 -2.87 -2.04
N CYS A 5 80.75 -2.09 -2.48
CA CYS A 5 80.98 -1.00 -3.41
C CYS A 5 79.73 -0.16 -3.66
N ARG A 6 79.91 1.08 -3.48
CA ARG A 6 79.08 2.23 -3.85
C ARG A 6 79.07 2.34 -5.40
N LYS A 7 77.93 2.47 -6.03
CA LYS A 7 77.81 3.31 -7.24
C LYS A 7 76.43 3.89 -7.35
N GLN A 8 76.40 5.18 -7.34
CA GLN A 8 75.30 6.09 -7.66
C GLN A 8 74.93 5.95 -9.15
N ALA A 9 73.64 6.01 -9.42
CA ALA A 9 73.16 6.66 -10.63
C ALA A 9 71.80 7.28 -10.33
N THR A 10 71.82 8.56 -10.02
CA THR A 10 70.71 9.48 -10.02
C THR A 10 70.25 9.69 -11.46
N ILE A 11 69.03 9.28 -11.79
CA ILE A 11 68.30 9.77 -12.98
C ILE A 11 66.98 10.27 -12.49
N THR A 12 66.92 11.57 -12.23
CA THR A 12 65.72 12.34 -12.03
C THR A 12 65.12 12.67 -13.41
N HIS A 13 64.02 12.02 -13.76
CA HIS A 13 63.08 12.59 -14.73
C HIS A 13 61.81 12.99 -13.95
N PRO A 14 61.46 14.27 -13.92
CA PRO A 14 60.15 14.67 -13.42
C PRO A 14 59.09 14.29 -14.43
N VAL A 15 58.32 13.24 -14.17
CA VAL A 15 57.09 12.99 -14.86
C VAL A 15 56.09 14.04 -14.37
N ASN A 16 55.92 15.07 -15.17
CA ASN A 16 54.94 16.12 -14.98
C ASN A 16 53.54 15.50 -15.30
N ILE A 17 52.98 14.77 -14.36
CA ILE A 17 51.60 14.29 -14.44
C ILE A 17 50.71 15.48 -14.05
N ASN A 18 50.13 16.11 -15.05
CA ASN A 18 49.16 17.17 -14.90
C ASN A 18 47.88 16.54 -14.32
N PRO A 19 47.57 16.64 -13.01
CA PRO A 19 46.43 15.95 -12.36
C PRO A 19 45.08 16.51 -12.77
N SER A 20 45.05 17.61 -13.52
CA SER A 20 43.81 18.30 -13.86
C SER A 20 43.05 17.68 -15.05
N MET A 21 43.72 16.89 -15.91
CA MET A 21 43.05 16.31 -17.10
C MET A 21 42.35 14.95 -16.84
N THR A 22 42.73 14.21 -15.81
CA THR A 22 42.13 12.92 -15.50
C THR A 22 40.83 13.08 -14.69
N PHE A 23 40.75 14.04 -13.80
CA PHE A 23 39.53 14.33 -13.01
C PHE A 23 38.35 14.84 -13.82
N GLN A 24 38.61 15.65 -14.89
CA GLN A 24 37.53 16.20 -15.73
C GLN A 24 36.89 15.15 -16.65
N LYS A 25 37.61 14.11 -17.04
CA LYS A 25 37.11 13.08 -17.99
C LYS A 25 36.26 12.00 -17.25
N GLU A 26 36.51 11.75 -15.98
CA GLU A 26 35.68 10.85 -15.18
C GLU A 26 34.41 11.53 -14.69
N SER A 27 34.46 12.80 -14.27
CA SER A 27 33.28 13.59 -13.86
C SER A 27 32.21 13.70 -14.95
N GLY A 28 32.64 13.88 -16.24
CA GLY A 28 31.70 13.94 -17.37
C GLY A 28 30.97 12.62 -17.64
N LYS A 29 31.62 11.47 -17.40
CA LYS A 29 31.01 10.16 -17.59
C LYS A 29 30.04 9.82 -16.47
N GLU A 30 30.29 10.24 -15.24
CA GLU A 30 29.39 10.05 -14.12
C GLU A 30 28.15 10.93 -14.25
N GLY A 31 28.30 12.20 -14.65
CA GLY A 31 27.17 13.08 -14.94
C GLY A 31 26.27 12.55 -16.06
N LEU A 32 26.87 12.02 -17.14
CA LEU A 32 26.10 11.40 -18.22
C LEU A 32 25.34 10.13 -17.76
N LYS A 33 25.95 9.29 -16.92
CA LYS A 33 25.27 8.11 -16.35
C LYS A 33 24.08 8.52 -15.51
N ILE A 34 24.22 9.56 -14.64
CA ILE A 34 23.12 10.06 -13.81
C ILE A 34 22.00 10.62 -14.71
N LEU A 35 22.31 11.39 -15.74
CA LEU A 35 21.34 11.91 -16.70
C LEU A 35 20.61 10.80 -17.43
N LEU A 36 21.32 9.77 -17.89
CA LEU A 36 20.74 8.60 -18.56
C LEU A 36 19.83 7.81 -17.60
N MET A 37 20.22 7.64 -16.33
CA MET A 37 19.39 7.00 -15.32
C MET A 37 18.10 7.81 -15.07
N LEU A 38 18.19 9.12 -14.90
CA LEU A 38 17.03 9.99 -14.73
C LEU A 38 16.10 9.96 -15.96
N ALA A 39 16.67 10.07 -17.15
CA ALA A 39 15.91 9.96 -18.40
C ALA A 39 15.21 8.60 -18.52
N SER A 40 15.87 7.50 -18.17
CA SER A 40 15.29 6.17 -18.17
C SER A 40 14.12 6.05 -17.18
N VAL A 41 14.25 6.60 -15.98
CA VAL A 41 13.15 6.62 -14.97
C VAL A 41 11.96 7.41 -15.49
N ILE A 42 12.18 8.57 -16.10
CA ILE A 42 11.10 9.40 -16.67
C ILE A 42 10.40 8.65 -17.82
N ILE A 43 11.16 8.05 -18.74
CA ILE A 43 10.61 7.30 -19.87
C ILE A 43 9.82 6.09 -19.39
N ILE A 44 10.35 5.32 -18.44
CA ILE A 44 9.65 4.16 -17.85
C ILE A 44 8.35 4.61 -17.18
N THR A 45 8.39 5.69 -16.40
CA THR A 45 7.21 6.19 -15.71
C THR A 45 6.15 6.71 -16.69
N ALA A 46 6.55 7.46 -17.72
CA ALA A 46 5.66 7.89 -18.79
C ALA A 46 5.07 6.69 -19.55
N GLY A 47 5.88 5.67 -19.82
CA GLY A 47 5.42 4.42 -20.42
C GLY A 47 4.41 3.66 -19.54
N LEU A 48 4.62 3.62 -18.22
CA LEU A 48 3.69 3.01 -17.27
C LEU A 48 2.35 3.78 -17.21
N GLN A 49 2.40 5.11 -17.28
CA GLN A 49 1.18 5.93 -17.33
C GLN A 49 0.43 5.76 -18.66
N ALA A 50 1.13 5.83 -19.78
CA ALA A 50 0.53 5.62 -21.11
C ALA A 50 -0.02 4.19 -21.28
N GLY A 51 0.68 3.19 -20.73
CA GLY A 51 0.28 1.79 -20.74
C GLY A 51 -0.78 1.41 -19.71
N LYS A 52 -1.26 2.35 -18.86
CA LYS A 52 -2.26 2.11 -17.80
C LYS A 52 -3.45 1.27 -18.26
N PRO A 53 -4.10 1.54 -19.41
CA PRO A 53 -5.29 0.79 -19.83
C PRO A 53 -5.04 -0.72 -20.01
N VAL A 54 -3.80 -1.11 -20.35
CA VAL A 54 -3.41 -2.51 -20.57
C VAL A 54 -2.72 -3.11 -19.35
N LEU A 55 -1.80 -2.37 -18.75
CA LEU A 55 -0.99 -2.87 -17.63
C LEU A 55 -1.80 -3.06 -16.36
N LEU A 56 -2.73 -2.14 -16.08
CA LEU A 56 -3.51 -2.17 -14.85
C LEU A 56 -4.41 -3.42 -14.74
N PRO A 57 -5.20 -3.82 -15.77
CA PRO A 57 -5.94 -5.07 -15.74
C PRO A 57 -5.04 -6.31 -15.57
N ILE A 58 -3.88 -6.35 -16.22
CA ILE A 58 -2.92 -7.47 -16.10
C ILE A 58 -2.41 -7.59 -14.66
N VAL A 59 -1.94 -6.49 -14.10
CA VAL A 59 -1.39 -6.49 -12.73
C VAL A 59 -2.48 -6.81 -11.72
N LEU A 60 -3.65 -6.18 -11.85
CA LEU A 60 -4.77 -6.39 -10.92
C LEU A 60 -5.30 -7.83 -10.98
N SER A 61 -5.43 -8.42 -12.19
CA SER A 61 -5.82 -9.83 -12.34
C SER A 61 -4.81 -10.78 -11.72
N GLY A 62 -3.52 -10.50 -11.85
CA GLY A 62 -2.46 -11.26 -11.20
C GLY A 62 -2.57 -11.22 -9.65
N PHE A 63 -2.80 -10.03 -9.09
CA PHE A 63 -3.00 -9.89 -7.64
C PHE A 63 -4.28 -10.56 -7.15
N LEU A 64 -5.40 -10.40 -7.86
CA LEU A 64 -6.64 -11.10 -7.53
C LEU A 64 -6.45 -12.62 -7.59
N ALA A 65 -5.77 -13.14 -8.62
CA ALA A 65 -5.46 -14.55 -8.72
C ALA A 65 -4.61 -15.05 -7.53
N ILE A 66 -3.64 -14.25 -7.07
CA ILE A 66 -2.81 -14.57 -5.90
C ILE A 66 -3.66 -14.62 -4.61
N VAL A 67 -4.57 -13.66 -4.43
CA VAL A 67 -5.47 -13.61 -3.26
C VAL A 67 -6.45 -14.78 -3.26
N SER A 68 -7.01 -15.11 -4.42
CA SER A 68 -8.05 -16.13 -4.57
C SER A 68 -7.51 -17.56 -4.75
N TYR A 69 -6.18 -17.72 -4.90
CA TYR A 69 -5.55 -19.03 -5.01
C TYR A 69 -5.85 -19.98 -3.83
N PRO A 70 -5.83 -19.55 -2.55
CA PRO A 70 -6.24 -20.39 -1.42
C PRO A 70 -7.67 -20.91 -1.56
N LEU A 71 -8.59 -20.09 -2.08
CA LEU A 71 -9.98 -20.44 -2.30
C LEU A 71 -10.11 -21.55 -3.39
N THR A 72 -9.39 -21.39 -4.51
CA THR A 72 -9.29 -22.42 -5.55
C THR A 72 -8.74 -23.74 -4.98
N THR A 73 -7.72 -23.65 -4.12
CA THR A 73 -7.14 -24.82 -3.47
C THR A 73 -8.13 -25.47 -2.48
N PHE A 74 -8.91 -24.68 -1.78
CA PHE A 74 -9.97 -25.15 -0.88
C PHE A 74 -11.04 -25.93 -1.65
N PHE A 75 -11.56 -25.40 -2.78
CA PHE A 75 -12.53 -26.12 -3.62
C PHE A 75 -11.96 -27.42 -4.18
N LYS A 76 -10.69 -27.41 -4.59
CA LYS A 76 -10.02 -28.62 -5.08
C LYS A 76 -9.82 -29.66 -3.98
N SER A 77 -9.40 -29.26 -2.78
CA SER A 77 -9.00 -30.20 -1.71
C SER A 77 -10.17 -30.68 -0.84
N ARG A 78 -11.14 -29.79 -0.57
CA ARG A 78 -12.27 -30.12 0.32
C ARG A 78 -13.51 -30.60 -0.42
N LEU A 79 -13.79 -30.05 -1.61
CA LEU A 79 -14.95 -30.41 -2.42
C LEU A 79 -14.61 -31.38 -3.56
N CYS A 80 -13.33 -31.79 -3.67
CA CYS A 80 -12.84 -32.74 -4.68
C CYS A 80 -13.17 -32.29 -6.13
N PHE A 81 -13.27 -31.00 -6.39
CA PHE A 81 -13.56 -30.48 -7.73
C PHE A 81 -12.35 -30.71 -8.66
N PRO A 82 -12.55 -31.04 -9.94
CA PRO A 82 -11.49 -30.99 -10.92
C PRO A 82 -10.96 -29.55 -11.02
N HIS A 83 -9.69 -29.39 -11.34
CA HIS A 83 -9.01 -28.08 -11.28
C HIS A 83 -9.75 -26.98 -12.05
N TRP A 84 -10.22 -27.27 -13.26
CA TRP A 84 -10.95 -26.29 -14.08
C TRP A 84 -12.26 -25.84 -13.43
N LEU A 85 -12.99 -26.74 -12.77
CA LEU A 85 -14.23 -26.43 -12.06
C LEU A 85 -13.95 -25.57 -10.82
N ALA A 86 -12.87 -25.88 -10.08
CA ALA A 86 -12.45 -25.08 -8.91
C ALA A 86 -12.06 -23.66 -9.32
N VAL A 87 -11.36 -23.47 -10.44
CA VAL A 87 -11.02 -22.14 -10.98
C VAL A 87 -12.29 -21.39 -11.38
N THR A 88 -13.18 -22.01 -12.17
CA THR A 88 -14.43 -21.36 -12.62
C THR A 88 -15.28 -20.94 -11.42
N PHE A 89 -15.42 -21.78 -10.41
CA PHE A 89 -16.20 -21.46 -9.20
C PHE A 89 -15.59 -20.31 -8.40
N THR A 90 -14.25 -20.29 -8.28
CA THR A 90 -13.52 -19.19 -7.64
C THR A 90 -13.77 -17.87 -8.37
N VAL A 91 -13.63 -17.85 -9.69
CA VAL A 91 -13.84 -16.64 -10.50
C VAL A 91 -15.28 -16.15 -10.43
N ILE A 92 -16.27 -17.05 -10.49
CA ILE A 92 -17.69 -16.69 -10.34
C ILE A 92 -17.95 -16.10 -8.95
N MET A 93 -17.36 -16.68 -7.91
CA MET A 93 -17.52 -16.19 -6.54
C MET A 93 -16.87 -14.81 -6.37
N ASP A 94 -15.65 -14.61 -6.86
CA ASP A 94 -14.96 -13.31 -6.81
C ASP A 94 -15.72 -12.25 -7.61
N PHE A 95 -16.25 -12.62 -8.78
CA PHE A 95 -17.13 -11.74 -9.56
C PHE A 95 -18.39 -11.37 -8.79
N GLY A 96 -19.05 -12.36 -8.18
CA GLY A 96 -20.25 -12.13 -7.36
C GLY A 96 -19.97 -11.20 -6.19
N ILE A 97 -18.84 -11.36 -5.52
CA ILE A 97 -18.39 -10.48 -4.41
C ILE A 97 -18.14 -9.07 -4.92
N LEU A 98 -17.38 -8.90 -6.02
CA LEU A 98 -17.07 -7.59 -6.58
C LEU A 98 -18.32 -6.84 -7.06
N VAL A 99 -19.19 -7.53 -7.79
CA VAL A 99 -20.46 -6.95 -8.28
C VAL A 99 -21.40 -6.66 -7.10
N GLY A 100 -21.50 -7.57 -6.13
CA GLY A 100 -22.31 -7.38 -4.93
C GLY A 100 -21.88 -6.19 -4.10
N LEU A 101 -20.57 -6.08 -3.83
CA LEU A 101 -20.01 -4.92 -3.12
C LEU A 101 -20.19 -3.61 -3.90
N GLY A 102 -19.96 -3.64 -5.22
CA GLY A 102 -20.16 -2.48 -6.07
C GLY A 102 -21.62 -2.03 -6.11
N TYR A 103 -22.55 -2.97 -6.28
CA TYR A 103 -24.00 -2.67 -6.24
C TYR A 103 -24.43 -2.11 -4.87
N LEU A 104 -23.97 -2.72 -3.79
CA LEU A 104 -24.28 -2.29 -2.44
C LEU A 104 -23.72 -0.89 -2.15
N ALA A 105 -22.46 -0.63 -2.52
CA ALA A 105 -21.85 0.69 -2.39
C ALA A 105 -22.59 1.75 -3.21
N GLN A 106 -23.02 1.42 -4.43
CA GLN A 106 -23.82 2.29 -5.29
C GLN A 106 -25.20 2.58 -4.69
N TYR A 107 -25.90 1.55 -4.23
CA TYR A 107 -27.21 1.70 -3.60
C TYR A 107 -27.16 2.60 -2.37
N LEU A 108 -26.22 2.31 -1.45
CA LEU A 108 -26.02 3.11 -0.25
C LEU A 108 -25.51 4.53 -0.56
N GLY A 109 -24.67 4.69 -1.59
CA GLY A 109 -24.18 6.00 -2.02
C GLY A 109 -25.28 6.89 -2.61
N GLN A 110 -26.21 6.31 -3.36
CA GLN A 110 -27.38 7.04 -3.89
C GLN A 110 -28.35 7.45 -2.76
N ASP A 111 -28.55 6.57 -1.80
CA ASP A 111 -29.40 6.85 -0.64
C ASP A 111 -28.79 7.93 0.24
N LEU A 112 -27.45 7.89 0.45
CA LEU A 112 -26.69 8.96 1.09
C LEU A 112 -26.87 10.29 0.34
N ALA A 113 -26.69 10.31 -0.99
CA ALA A 113 -26.81 11.52 -1.80
C ALA A 113 -28.20 12.16 -1.68
N LYS A 114 -29.26 11.35 -1.71
CA LYS A 114 -30.65 11.82 -1.49
C LYS A 114 -30.81 12.38 -0.07
N THR A 115 -30.33 11.67 0.93
CA THR A 115 -30.43 12.08 2.33
C THR A 115 -29.65 13.35 2.61
N VAL A 116 -28.46 13.51 2.01
CA VAL A 116 -27.67 14.75 2.10
C VAL A 116 -28.48 15.94 1.57
N THR A 117 -29.09 15.80 0.41
CA THR A 117 -29.85 16.89 -0.21
C THR A 117 -31.11 17.25 0.57
N VAL A 118 -31.87 16.23 1.04
CA VAL A 118 -33.18 16.46 1.64
C VAL A 118 -33.10 16.72 3.16
N LYS A 119 -32.24 16.00 3.87
CA LYS A 119 -32.16 16.04 5.33
C LYS A 119 -30.99 16.87 5.84
N TYR A 120 -29.79 16.68 5.27
CA TYR A 120 -28.58 17.25 5.86
C TYR A 120 -28.33 18.68 5.39
N GLN A 121 -28.60 19.00 4.13
CA GLN A 121 -28.40 20.37 3.61
C GLN A 121 -29.16 21.43 4.42
N PRO A 122 -30.48 21.29 4.72
CA PRO A 122 -31.18 22.27 5.55
C PRO A 122 -30.64 22.33 6.99
N LEU A 123 -30.36 21.17 7.63
CA LEU A 123 -29.80 21.12 8.97
C LEU A 123 -28.41 21.76 9.07
N MET A 124 -27.58 21.55 8.05
CA MET A 124 -26.24 22.14 8.01
C MET A 124 -26.31 23.66 7.79
N MET A 125 -27.24 24.14 6.95
CA MET A 125 -27.46 25.56 6.78
C MET A 125 -27.90 26.22 8.08
N GLU A 126 -28.80 25.59 8.84
CA GLU A 126 -29.21 26.04 10.17
C GLU A 126 -28.00 26.15 11.12
N LYS A 127 -27.16 25.09 11.18
CA LYS A 127 -25.95 25.09 12.01
C LYS A 127 -24.89 26.10 11.56
N ILE A 128 -24.75 26.33 10.28
CA ILE A 128 -23.87 27.38 9.74
C ILE A 128 -24.39 28.76 10.16
N HIS A 129 -25.70 28.98 10.13
CA HIS A 129 -26.29 30.23 10.60
C HIS A 129 -26.09 30.44 12.11
N GLU A 130 -26.26 29.38 12.94
CA GLU A 130 -25.97 29.45 14.38
C GLU A 130 -24.47 29.78 14.62
N LEU A 131 -23.57 29.08 13.93
CA LEU A 131 -22.13 29.32 14.06
C LEU A 131 -21.74 30.73 13.59
N ARG A 132 -22.35 31.21 12.51
CA ARG A 132 -22.15 32.60 12.04
C ARG A 132 -22.59 33.60 13.10
N ALA A 133 -23.76 33.44 13.70
CA ALA A 133 -24.24 34.33 14.73
C ALA A 133 -23.24 34.38 15.92
N PHE A 134 -22.73 33.21 16.33
CA PHE A 134 -21.70 33.12 17.37
C PHE A 134 -20.38 33.80 16.97
N LEU A 135 -19.91 33.64 15.72
CA LEU A 135 -18.67 34.27 15.25
C LEU A 135 -18.81 35.80 15.15
N ILE A 136 -19.98 36.28 14.75
CA ILE A 136 -20.28 37.74 14.72
C ILE A 136 -20.25 38.33 16.14
N GLU A 137 -20.80 37.59 17.12
CA GLU A 137 -20.78 37.99 18.54
C GLU A 137 -19.36 38.10 19.10
N GLN A 138 -18.40 37.35 18.53
CA GLN A 138 -16.98 37.35 18.87
C GLN A 138 -16.12 38.29 17.99
N ASP A 139 -16.75 39.18 17.18
CA ASP A 139 -16.05 40.10 16.25
C ASP A 139 -15.26 39.45 15.10
N TRP A 140 -15.53 38.16 14.78
CA TRP A 140 -14.85 37.41 13.71
C TRP A 140 -15.62 37.49 12.38
N ASN A 141 -16.02 38.66 11.97
CA ASN A 141 -16.89 38.95 10.80
C ASN A 141 -16.32 38.36 9.49
N ASN A 142 -15.01 38.53 9.24
CA ASN A 142 -14.37 38.02 8.01
C ASN A 142 -14.44 36.48 7.89
N LEU A 143 -14.32 35.75 9.00
CA LEU A 143 -14.41 34.28 9.00
C LEU A 143 -15.87 33.85 8.80
N ALA A 144 -16.80 34.57 9.40
CA ALA A 144 -18.24 34.33 9.25
C ALA A 144 -18.71 34.48 7.79
N ASP A 145 -18.20 35.48 7.07
CA ASP A 145 -18.56 35.74 5.67
C ASP A 145 -17.90 34.76 4.70
N GLN A 146 -16.65 34.30 4.95
CA GLN A 146 -15.99 33.24 4.18
C GLN A 146 -16.72 31.91 4.30
N MET A 147 -17.19 31.55 5.50
CA MET A 147 -17.96 30.33 5.71
C MET A 147 -19.25 30.30 4.89
N LEU A 148 -19.94 31.44 4.75
CA LEU A 148 -21.18 31.51 3.95
C LEU A 148 -20.92 31.44 2.44
N GLN A 149 -19.75 31.83 1.97
CA GLN A 149 -19.42 31.80 0.54
C GLN A 149 -18.97 30.41 0.08
N GLU A 150 -18.18 29.71 0.88
CA GLU A 150 -17.56 28.44 0.47
C GLU A 150 -18.34 27.17 0.86
N PHE A 151 -18.98 27.18 2.03
CA PHE A 151 -19.66 25.98 2.53
C PHE A 151 -20.92 25.56 1.75
N PRO A 152 -21.83 26.45 1.31
CA PRO A 152 -22.99 26.07 0.53
C PRO A 152 -22.61 25.40 -0.81
N ASP A 153 -21.48 25.82 -1.41
CA ASP A 153 -20.98 25.28 -2.66
C ASP A 153 -20.43 23.85 -2.51
N LEU A 154 -19.83 23.54 -1.38
CA LEU A 154 -19.36 22.19 -1.05
C LEU A 154 -20.53 21.22 -0.80
N LEU A 155 -21.65 21.73 -0.30
CA LEU A 155 -22.87 20.96 0.04
C LEU A 155 -23.92 20.99 -1.08
N ASN A 156 -23.59 21.58 -2.23
CA ASN A 156 -24.50 21.65 -3.36
C ASN A 156 -24.91 20.24 -3.79
N GLY A 157 -26.20 19.90 -3.59
CA GLY A 157 -26.78 18.60 -3.92
C GLY A 157 -26.54 18.23 -5.39
N GLN A 158 -26.45 19.22 -6.30
CA GLN A 158 -26.11 18.98 -7.71
C GLN A 158 -24.68 18.44 -7.88
N ARG A 159 -23.72 18.88 -7.09
CA ARG A 159 -22.34 18.32 -7.11
C ARG A 159 -22.31 16.90 -6.56
N ILE A 160 -23.09 16.62 -5.52
CA ILE A 160 -23.20 15.27 -4.95
C ILE A 160 -23.91 14.32 -5.94
N VAL A 161 -24.96 14.78 -6.61
CA VAL A 161 -25.62 14.05 -7.69
C VAL A 161 -24.69 13.89 -8.88
N ALA A 162 -23.97 14.94 -9.31
CA ALA A 162 -22.98 14.84 -10.38
C ALA A 162 -21.82 13.91 -10.04
N PHE A 163 -21.37 13.88 -8.81
CA PHE A 163 -20.40 12.88 -8.32
C PHE A 163 -20.99 11.48 -8.40
N SER A 164 -22.22 11.27 -7.95
CA SER A 164 -22.93 9.98 -8.01
C SER A 164 -23.14 9.50 -9.43
N THR A 165 -23.58 10.39 -10.36
CA THR A 165 -23.75 10.07 -11.79
C THR A 165 -22.42 9.88 -12.52
N GLY A 166 -21.37 10.63 -12.12
CA GLY A 166 -20.00 10.43 -12.59
C GLY A 166 -19.45 9.06 -12.19
N VAL A 167 -19.74 8.61 -10.98
CA VAL A 167 -19.43 7.25 -10.50
C VAL A 167 -20.17 6.19 -11.32
N MET A 168 -21.43 6.45 -11.73
CA MET A 168 -22.19 5.54 -12.60
C MET A 168 -21.54 5.37 -13.97
N GLY A 169 -21.10 6.45 -14.59
CA GLY A 169 -20.37 6.39 -15.87
C GLY A 169 -19.03 5.64 -15.75
N GLN A 170 -18.34 5.82 -14.62
CA GLN A 170 -17.13 5.05 -14.30
C GLN A 170 -17.42 3.57 -14.06
N LEU A 171 -18.53 3.21 -13.42
CA LEU A 171 -18.93 1.82 -13.22
C LEU A 171 -19.21 1.11 -14.54
N ALA A 172 -19.84 1.78 -15.50
CA ALA A 172 -20.07 1.22 -16.85
C ALA A 172 -18.73 0.97 -17.58
N SER A 173 -17.76 1.87 -17.48
CA SER A 173 -16.41 1.64 -18.00
C SER A 173 -15.66 0.55 -17.24
N MET A 174 -15.89 0.42 -15.93
CA MET A 174 -15.32 -0.66 -15.10
C MET A 174 -15.83 -2.04 -15.51
N LEU A 175 -17.04 -2.20 -16.04
CA LEU A 175 -17.55 -3.50 -16.53
C LEU A 175 -16.64 -4.08 -17.62
N THR A 176 -16.18 -3.27 -18.57
CA THR A 176 -15.22 -3.70 -19.60
C THR A 176 -13.89 -4.13 -18.98
N PHE A 177 -13.36 -3.34 -18.06
CA PHE A 177 -12.14 -3.70 -17.35
C PHE A 177 -12.31 -4.94 -16.46
N THR A 178 -13.46 -5.08 -15.80
CA THR A 178 -13.75 -6.23 -14.94
C THR A 178 -13.78 -7.53 -15.76
N THR A 179 -14.40 -7.52 -16.94
CA THR A 179 -14.42 -8.70 -17.82
C THR A 179 -13.01 -9.11 -18.23
N LEU A 180 -12.16 -8.16 -18.62
CA LEU A 180 -10.77 -8.44 -18.98
C LEU A 180 -9.97 -8.98 -17.77
N ILE A 181 -10.17 -8.38 -16.59
CA ILE A 181 -9.53 -8.83 -15.35
C ILE A 181 -9.92 -10.27 -15.03
N LEU A 182 -11.20 -10.63 -15.13
CA LEU A 182 -11.69 -11.98 -14.84
C LEU A 182 -11.19 -13.02 -15.84
N ILE A 183 -11.13 -12.67 -17.13
CA ILE A 183 -10.55 -13.54 -18.16
C ILE A 183 -9.08 -13.81 -17.84
N LEU A 184 -8.28 -12.76 -17.61
CA LEU A 184 -6.87 -12.90 -17.28
C LEU A 184 -6.66 -13.65 -15.95
N MET A 185 -7.49 -13.38 -14.94
CA MET A 185 -7.47 -14.09 -13.67
C MET A 185 -7.74 -15.58 -13.84
N THR A 186 -8.68 -15.95 -14.71
CA THR A 186 -8.99 -17.36 -15.04
C THR A 186 -7.74 -18.05 -15.62
N PHE A 187 -7.03 -17.40 -16.54
CA PHE A 187 -5.77 -17.93 -17.09
C PHE A 187 -4.70 -18.04 -16.02
N PHE A 188 -4.48 -17.02 -15.20
CA PHE A 188 -3.48 -17.07 -14.13
C PHE A 188 -3.76 -18.17 -13.10
N LEU A 189 -5.02 -18.33 -12.66
CA LEU A 189 -5.39 -19.41 -11.75
C LEU A 189 -5.28 -20.78 -12.40
N GLY A 190 -5.66 -20.90 -13.68
CA GLY A 190 -5.57 -22.15 -14.44
C GLY A 190 -4.14 -22.63 -14.62
N GLU A 191 -3.19 -21.69 -14.85
CA GLU A 191 -1.78 -21.99 -15.07
C GLU A 191 -0.95 -22.04 -13.78
N ALA A 192 -1.46 -21.54 -12.66
CA ALA A 192 -0.74 -21.46 -11.38
C ALA A 192 -0.08 -22.78 -10.94
N PRO A 193 -0.71 -23.98 -11.07
CA PRO A 193 -0.07 -25.24 -10.69
C PRO A 193 1.12 -25.59 -11.59
N ARG A 194 1.02 -25.35 -12.90
CA ARG A 194 2.10 -25.60 -13.86
C ARG A 194 3.27 -24.68 -13.61
N PHE A 195 2.99 -23.41 -13.39
CA PHE A 195 4.00 -22.41 -13.04
C PHE A 195 4.76 -22.77 -11.77
N ARG A 196 4.05 -23.19 -10.72
CA ARG A 196 4.64 -23.64 -9.45
C ARG A 196 5.48 -24.90 -9.61
N ALA A 197 5.01 -25.88 -10.40
CA ALA A 197 5.76 -27.10 -10.70
C ALA A 197 7.05 -26.79 -11.47
N ASN A 198 7.02 -25.89 -12.45
CA ASN A 198 8.18 -25.50 -13.22
C ASN A 198 9.21 -24.74 -12.38
N ILE A 199 8.77 -23.80 -11.53
CA ILE A 199 9.65 -23.10 -10.57
C ILE A 199 10.34 -24.12 -9.64
N ASN A 200 9.62 -25.10 -9.12
CA ASN A 200 10.20 -26.12 -8.24
C ASN A 200 11.24 -26.99 -8.96
N LYS A 201 11.00 -27.35 -10.22
CA LYS A 201 11.97 -28.10 -11.04
C LYS A 201 13.24 -27.31 -11.31
N LEU A 202 13.12 -26.03 -11.68
CA LEU A 202 14.24 -25.14 -11.92
C LEU A 202 15.03 -24.81 -10.65
N GLY A 203 14.34 -24.66 -9.51
CA GLY A 203 14.97 -24.36 -8.22
C GLY A 203 15.79 -25.51 -7.62
N HIS A 204 15.66 -26.74 -8.13
CA HIS A 204 16.42 -27.90 -7.65
C HIS A 204 17.82 -28.01 -8.26
N ASN A 205 18.01 -27.45 -9.45
CA ASN A 205 19.25 -27.65 -10.24
C ASN A 205 20.19 -26.44 -10.33
N SER A 206 19.74 -25.24 -10.01
CA SER A 206 20.62 -24.06 -9.93
C SER A 206 19.84 -22.79 -9.58
N ASP A 207 20.59 -21.85 -9.07
CA ASP A 207 20.32 -20.42 -8.96
C ASP A 207 19.39 -19.93 -7.86
N THR A 208 20.07 -19.20 -7.00
CA THR A 208 19.55 -18.30 -5.97
C THR A 208 18.43 -17.37 -6.48
N GLY A 209 18.37 -17.04 -7.79
CA GLY A 209 17.39 -16.13 -8.38
C GLY A 209 15.96 -16.68 -8.39
N ILE A 210 15.75 -17.88 -8.91
CA ILE A 210 14.40 -18.50 -9.02
C ILE A 210 13.81 -18.77 -7.63
N ARG A 211 14.66 -19.21 -6.69
CA ARG A 211 14.25 -19.44 -5.30
C ARG A 211 13.89 -18.14 -4.58
N LYS A 212 14.60 -17.04 -4.86
CA LYS A 212 14.27 -15.71 -4.35
C LYS A 212 12.93 -15.24 -4.90
N PHE A 213 12.70 -15.39 -6.22
CA PHE A 213 11.43 -15.04 -6.86
C PHE A 213 10.24 -15.80 -6.29
N SER A 214 10.36 -17.12 -6.08
CA SER A 214 9.31 -17.94 -5.46
C SER A 214 9.01 -17.47 -4.02
N LYS A 215 10.03 -17.14 -3.24
CA LYS A 215 9.85 -16.60 -1.88
C LYS A 215 9.12 -15.28 -1.87
N ALA A 216 9.41 -14.39 -2.83
CA ALA A 216 8.74 -13.10 -2.90
C ALA A 216 7.29 -13.22 -3.32
N LEU A 217 6.96 -14.08 -4.30
CA LEU A 217 5.56 -14.37 -4.63
C LEU A 217 4.79 -14.90 -3.42
N ALA A 218 5.39 -15.81 -2.65
CA ALA A 218 4.79 -16.29 -1.40
C ALA A 218 4.66 -15.16 -0.36
N GLY A 219 5.62 -14.23 -0.31
CA GLY A 219 5.55 -13.03 0.52
C GLY A 219 4.39 -12.13 0.12
N VAL A 220 4.28 -11.78 -1.16
CA VAL A 220 3.17 -10.97 -1.69
C VAL A 220 1.83 -11.64 -1.40
N GLN A 221 1.72 -12.96 -1.60
CA GLN A 221 0.51 -13.71 -1.29
C GLN A 221 0.15 -13.58 0.20
N LYS A 222 1.11 -13.82 1.09
CA LYS A 222 0.91 -13.68 2.54
C LYS A 222 0.47 -12.26 2.91
N TYR A 223 1.13 -11.24 2.35
CA TYR A 223 0.76 -9.85 2.57
C TYR A 223 -0.69 -9.58 2.17
N LEU A 224 -1.08 -9.94 0.94
CA LEU A 224 -2.42 -9.67 0.42
C LEU A 224 -3.51 -10.38 1.25
N ILE A 225 -3.30 -11.64 1.65
CA ILE A 225 -4.24 -12.38 2.48
C ILE A 225 -4.40 -11.72 3.85
N ILE A 226 -3.29 -11.39 4.51
CA ILE A 226 -3.32 -10.72 5.82
C ILE A 226 -3.98 -9.35 5.70
N LYS A 227 -3.63 -8.58 4.67
CA LYS A 227 -4.20 -7.25 4.43
C LYS A 227 -5.70 -7.32 4.19
N THR A 228 -6.18 -8.28 3.39
CA THR A 228 -7.60 -8.51 3.16
C THR A 228 -8.32 -8.87 4.46
N PHE A 229 -7.75 -9.74 5.27
CA PHE A 229 -8.32 -10.12 6.56
C PHE A 229 -8.41 -8.92 7.52
N ILE A 230 -7.32 -8.18 7.69
CA ILE A 230 -7.29 -6.99 8.54
C ILE A 230 -8.27 -5.94 8.05
N SER A 231 -8.33 -5.71 6.73
CA SER A 231 -9.29 -4.76 6.14
C SER A 231 -10.74 -5.18 6.40
N ALA A 232 -11.05 -6.48 6.31
CA ALA A 232 -12.38 -7.00 6.62
C ALA A 232 -12.75 -6.78 8.10
N VAL A 233 -11.81 -7.03 9.02
CA VAL A 233 -12.01 -6.76 10.45
C VAL A 233 -12.15 -5.25 10.70
N THR A 234 -11.33 -4.41 10.08
CA THR A 234 -11.42 -2.94 10.18
C THR A 234 -12.79 -2.44 9.70
N GLY A 235 -13.24 -2.91 8.54
CA GLY A 235 -14.56 -2.56 8.00
C GLY A 235 -15.70 -3.00 8.89
N LEU A 236 -15.62 -4.22 9.45
CA LEU A 236 -16.62 -4.72 10.39
C LEU A 236 -16.68 -3.87 11.69
N LEU A 237 -15.52 -3.54 12.25
CA LEU A 237 -15.47 -2.71 13.48
C LEU A 237 -15.93 -1.28 13.21
N ALA A 238 -15.59 -0.71 12.06
CA ALA A 238 -16.08 0.61 11.63
C ALA A 238 -17.62 0.59 11.45
N PHE A 239 -18.16 -0.46 10.82
CA PHE A 239 -19.60 -0.67 10.73
C PHE A 239 -20.25 -0.71 12.11
N LEU A 240 -19.74 -1.53 13.03
CA LEU A 240 -20.28 -1.68 14.38
C LEU A 240 -20.19 -0.37 15.16
N LEU A 241 -19.07 0.35 15.08
CA LEU A 241 -18.90 1.66 15.71
C LEU A 241 -19.97 2.65 15.25
N CYS A 242 -20.13 2.79 13.93
CA CYS A 242 -21.15 3.68 13.37
C CYS A 242 -22.58 3.24 13.72
N TYR A 243 -22.84 1.92 13.74
CA TYR A 243 -24.13 1.36 14.11
C TYR A 243 -24.52 1.68 15.57
N TYR A 244 -23.60 1.43 16.53
CA TYR A 244 -23.86 1.71 17.94
C TYR A 244 -23.93 3.21 18.26
N MET A 245 -23.22 4.02 17.49
CA MET A 245 -23.27 5.48 17.62
C MET A 245 -24.45 6.11 16.87
N ASN A 246 -25.33 5.31 16.23
CA ASN A 246 -26.47 5.76 15.43
C ASN A 246 -26.06 6.75 14.31
N VAL A 247 -24.87 6.55 13.75
CA VAL A 247 -24.43 7.31 12.54
C VAL A 247 -25.18 6.74 11.34
N ASP A 248 -25.82 7.61 10.56
CA ASP A 248 -26.53 7.19 9.34
C ASP A 248 -25.59 6.44 8.38
N PHE A 249 -26.12 5.42 7.69
CA PHE A 249 -25.39 4.56 6.71
C PHE A 249 -24.17 3.78 7.27
N PRO A 250 -24.29 3.10 8.42
CA PRO A 250 -23.15 2.43 9.05
C PRO A 250 -22.50 1.39 8.15
N LEU A 251 -23.29 0.67 7.33
CA LEU A 251 -22.77 -0.33 6.39
C LEU A 251 -21.91 0.31 5.27
N LEU A 252 -22.30 1.49 4.80
CA LEU A 252 -21.50 2.24 3.81
C LEU A 252 -20.12 2.58 4.39
N TRP A 253 -20.07 3.08 5.62
CA TRP A 253 -18.81 3.44 6.27
C TRP A 253 -17.95 2.23 6.58
N GLY A 254 -18.55 1.08 6.87
CA GLY A 254 -17.85 -0.19 6.97
C GLY A 254 -17.20 -0.62 5.65
N ILE A 255 -17.92 -0.53 4.52
CA ILE A 255 -17.39 -0.84 3.17
C ILE A 255 -16.29 0.13 2.78
N VAL A 256 -16.48 1.42 3.03
CA VAL A 256 -15.46 2.46 2.76
C VAL A 256 -14.21 2.21 3.59
N ALA A 257 -14.36 1.89 4.89
CA ALA A 257 -13.24 1.56 5.75
C ALA A 257 -12.51 0.29 5.28
N PHE A 258 -13.23 -0.75 4.86
CA PHE A 258 -12.66 -1.96 4.26
C PHE A 258 -11.83 -1.64 3.01
N ALA A 259 -12.41 -0.91 2.06
CA ALA A 259 -11.78 -0.62 0.77
C ALA A 259 -10.57 0.31 0.93
N LEU A 260 -10.72 1.39 1.68
CA LEU A 260 -9.64 2.36 1.86
C LEU A 260 -8.51 1.82 2.76
N ASN A 261 -8.78 0.90 3.67
CA ASN A 261 -7.75 0.32 4.53
C ASN A 261 -6.64 -0.43 3.74
N PHE A 262 -6.87 -0.79 2.47
CA PHE A 262 -5.81 -1.31 1.60
C PHE A 262 -4.74 -0.26 1.31
N ILE A 263 -5.06 1.03 1.36
CA ILE A 263 -4.11 2.13 1.17
C ILE A 263 -3.41 2.40 2.51
N PRO A 264 -2.09 2.12 2.62
CA PRO A 264 -1.38 2.27 3.89
C PRO A 264 -1.47 3.70 4.43
N THR A 265 -1.73 3.84 5.71
CA THR A 265 -1.74 5.08 6.49
C THR A 265 -2.85 6.07 6.09
N PHE A 266 -2.92 6.45 4.82
CA PHE A 266 -3.90 7.46 4.34
C PHE A 266 -5.33 6.91 4.30
N GLY A 267 -5.51 5.64 3.99
CA GLY A 267 -6.83 5.06 3.74
C GLY A 267 -7.74 5.10 4.95
N SER A 268 -7.24 4.70 6.11
CA SER A 268 -8.00 4.69 7.35
C SER A 268 -8.34 6.11 7.86
N ILE A 269 -7.44 7.09 7.64
CA ILE A 269 -7.70 8.50 7.99
C ILE A 269 -8.81 9.05 7.11
N ILE A 270 -8.73 8.86 5.79
CA ILE A 270 -9.75 9.33 4.84
C ILE A 270 -11.10 8.66 5.13
N ALA A 271 -11.10 7.35 5.47
CA ALA A 271 -12.32 6.62 5.80
C ALA A 271 -13.02 7.14 7.06
N ALA A 272 -12.27 7.67 8.03
CA ALA A 272 -12.81 8.18 9.29
C ALA A 272 -13.49 9.56 9.16
N ILE A 273 -13.07 10.38 8.18
CA ILE A 273 -13.51 11.78 8.06
C ILE A 273 -15.05 11.89 7.89
N PRO A 274 -15.70 11.23 6.91
CA PRO A 274 -17.12 11.44 6.68
C PRO A 274 -18.01 11.00 7.85
N PRO A 275 -17.86 9.79 8.43
CA PRO A 275 -18.71 9.36 9.55
C PRO A 275 -18.48 10.20 10.82
N THR A 276 -17.26 10.68 11.05
CA THR A 276 -16.95 11.60 12.15
C THR A 276 -17.67 12.93 11.99
N LEU A 277 -17.61 13.51 10.79
CA LEU A 277 -18.31 14.77 10.49
C LEU A 277 -19.83 14.60 10.62
N LEU A 278 -20.38 13.51 10.09
CA LEU A 278 -21.81 13.23 10.23
C LEU A 278 -22.23 13.09 11.70
N ALA A 279 -21.47 12.34 12.49
CA ALA A 279 -21.73 12.19 13.92
C ALA A 279 -21.67 13.54 14.65
N MET A 280 -20.66 14.36 14.32
CA MET A 280 -20.45 15.66 14.95
C MET A 280 -21.56 16.66 14.62
N LEU A 281 -21.99 16.68 13.36
CA LEU A 281 -22.97 17.68 12.88
C LEU A 281 -24.42 17.28 13.14
N LEU A 282 -24.74 15.97 13.05
CA LEU A 282 -26.12 15.49 13.07
C LEU A 282 -26.55 14.93 14.42
N ILE A 283 -25.60 14.44 15.24
CA ILE A 283 -25.91 13.84 16.54
C ILE A 283 -25.47 14.78 17.66
N SER A 284 -24.16 14.93 17.84
CA SER A 284 -23.57 15.88 18.78
C SER A 284 -22.05 15.99 18.57
N PRO A 285 -21.41 17.09 19.00
CA PRO A 285 -19.96 17.21 18.99
C PRO A 285 -19.25 16.06 19.75
N THR A 286 -19.85 15.62 20.87
CA THR A 286 -19.35 14.50 21.66
C THR A 286 -19.40 13.18 20.88
N ALA A 287 -20.48 12.92 20.14
CA ALA A 287 -20.59 11.74 19.29
C ALA A 287 -19.51 11.72 18.21
N GLY A 288 -19.23 12.87 17.59
CA GLY A 288 -18.12 13.01 16.62
C GLY A 288 -16.77 12.66 17.23
N ILE A 289 -16.46 13.15 18.44
CA ILE A 289 -15.23 12.84 19.16
C ILE A 289 -15.13 11.33 19.48
N ILE A 290 -16.24 10.70 19.89
CA ILE A 290 -16.26 9.25 20.17
C ILE A 290 -16.03 8.45 18.90
N VAL A 291 -16.66 8.81 17.78
CA VAL A 291 -16.46 8.15 16.47
C VAL A 291 -15.00 8.32 16.00
N ALA A 292 -14.45 9.53 16.06
CA ALA A 292 -13.04 9.78 15.72
C ALA A 292 -12.09 8.97 16.58
N GLY A 293 -12.30 8.95 17.90
CA GLY A 293 -11.55 8.15 18.86
C GLY A 293 -11.66 6.65 18.58
N GLY A 294 -12.86 6.16 18.26
CA GLY A 294 -13.09 4.76 17.87
C GLY A 294 -12.32 4.37 16.62
N TYR A 295 -12.36 5.18 15.56
CA TYR A 295 -11.55 4.95 14.36
C TYR A 295 -10.04 4.99 14.65
N LEU A 296 -9.59 5.91 15.51
CA LEU A 296 -8.19 5.97 15.94
C LEU A 296 -7.76 4.70 16.67
N VAL A 297 -8.59 4.20 17.59
CA VAL A 297 -8.34 2.95 18.34
C VAL A 297 -8.31 1.76 17.38
N ILE A 298 -9.29 1.63 16.49
CA ILE A 298 -9.36 0.56 15.49
C ILE A 298 -8.09 0.57 14.62
N ASN A 299 -7.72 1.74 14.09
CA ASN A 299 -6.55 1.88 13.24
C ASN A 299 -5.24 1.58 13.98
N THR A 300 -5.11 2.04 15.22
CA THR A 300 -3.92 1.77 16.04
C THR A 300 -3.81 0.29 16.40
N ALA A 301 -4.91 -0.33 16.83
CA ALA A 301 -4.92 -1.74 17.22
C ALA A 301 -4.68 -2.67 16.02
N LEU A 302 -5.36 -2.43 14.90
CA LEU A 302 -5.26 -3.30 13.73
C LEU A 302 -4.08 -2.92 12.84
N GLY A 303 -3.93 -1.65 12.47
CA GLY A 303 -2.91 -1.20 11.53
C GLY A 303 -1.51 -1.12 12.14
N ASN A 304 -1.37 -0.60 13.36
CA ASN A 304 -0.06 -0.39 13.97
C ASN A 304 0.40 -1.56 14.86
N CYS A 305 -0.53 -2.36 15.41
CA CYS A 305 -0.18 -3.48 16.28
C CYS A 305 -0.37 -4.83 15.58
N LEU A 306 -1.58 -5.15 15.14
CA LEU A 306 -1.92 -6.48 14.63
C LEU A 306 -1.30 -6.74 13.24
N GLU A 307 -1.34 -5.78 12.33
CA GLU A 307 -0.80 -5.91 10.98
C GLU A 307 0.71 -6.26 11.00
N PRO A 308 1.59 -5.52 11.73
CA PRO A 308 3.00 -5.88 11.83
C PRO A 308 3.25 -7.22 12.53
N MET A 309 2.41 -7.59 13.53
CA MET A 309 2.54 -8.88 14.22
C MET A 309 2.26 -10.06 13.29
N LEU A 310 1.22 -9.96 12.44
CA LEU A 310 0.85 -11.01 11.49
C LEU A 310 1.80 -11.07 10.29
N LEU A 311 2.24 -9.92 9.79
CA LEU A 311 3.18 -9.83 8.69
C LEU A 311 4.57 -10.31 9.10
N GLY A 312 4.98 -10.01 10.34
CA GLY A 312 6.32 -10.31 10.83
C GLY A 312 7.41 -9.47 10.15
N ARG A 313 8.68 -9.73 10.50
CA ARG A 313 9.86 -9.01 9.97
C ARG A 313 10.22 -9.36 8.51
N GLN A 314 9.39 -10.12 7.81
CA GLN A 314 9.75 -10.73 6.51
C GLN A 314 9.73 -9.74 5.33
N PHE A 315 9.12 -8.56 5.49
CA PHE A 315 8.90 -7.68 4.34
C PHE A 315 9.94 -6.56 4.21
N GLY A 316 10.72 -6.27 5.27
CA GLY A 316 11.93 -5.44 5.22
C GLY A 316 11.84 -4.12 4.43
N ILE A 317 10.65 -3.51 4.31
CA ILE A 317 10.50 -2.21 3.65
C ILE A 317 10.38 -1.14 4.71
N VAL A 318 11.19 -0.10 4.61
CA VAL A 318 11.12 1.07 5.50
C VAL A 318 9.80 1.80 5.29
N THR A 319 9.16 2.26 6.37
CA THR A 319 7.84 2.93 6.33
C THR A 319 7.82 4.13 5.38
N SER A 320 8.90 4.91 5.32
CA SER A 320 9.04 6.03 4.37
C SER A 320 8.96 5.58 2.92
N MET A 321 9.53 4.42 2.57
CA MET A 321 9.43 3.85 1.22
C MET A 321 8.02 3.36 0.90
N VAL A 322 7.28 2.85 1.89
CA VAL A 322 5.86 2.53 1.72
C VAL A 322 5.07 3.79 1.38
N LEU A 323 5.27 4.90 2.11
CA LEU A 323 4.60 6.17 1.84
C LEU A 323 4.96 6.72 0.45
N LEU A 324 6.24 6.74 0.10
CA LEU A 324 6.69 7.17 -1.23
C LEU A 324 6.11 6.31 -2.34
N SER A 325 6.03 4.99 -2.13
CA SER A 325 5.43 4.08 -3.11
C SER A 325 3.93 4.35 -3.31
N VAL A 326 3.19 4.64 -2.23
CA VAL A 326 1.76 5.00 -2.32
C VAL A 326 1.57 6.28 -3.13
N ILE A 327 2.38 7.32 -2.86
CA ILE A 327 2.33 8.58 -3.61
C ILE A 327 2.68 8.34 -5.08
N PHE A 328 3.77 7.61 -5.36
CA PHE A 328 4.24 7.34 -6.71
C PHE A 328 3.22 6.51 -7.52
N TRP A 329 2.77 5.36 -6.99
CA TRP A 329 1.81 4.52 -7.68
C TRP A 329 0.42 5.15 -7.76
N GLY A 330 0.07 6.00 -6.78
CA GLY A 330 -1.13 6.82 -6.82
C GLY A 330 -1.11 7.83 -7.96
N TRP A 331 0.04 8.46 -8.21
CA TRP A 331 0.22 9.37 -9.34
C TRP A 331 0.24 8.62 -10.69
N VAL A 332 0.85 7.44 -10.76
CA VAL A 332 0.94 6.65 -11.99
C VAL A 332 -0.42 6.03 -12.39
N TRP A 333 -1.10 5.36 -11.46
CA TRP A 333 -2.30 4.57 -11.75
C TRP A 333 -3.55 4.97 -10.95
N GLY A 334 -3.48 6.03 -10.14
CA GLY A 334 -4.59 6.52 -9.33
C GLY A 334 -4.86 5.63 -8.10
N PRO A 335 -6.13 5.60 -7.60
CA PRO A 335 -6.48 4.88 -6.37
C PRO A 335 -6.11 3.39 -6.40
N ILE A 336 -6.23 2.73 -7.55
CA ILE A 336 -5.84 1.32 -7.71
C ILE A 336 -4.32 1.16 -7.59
N GLY A 337 -3.56 2.14 -8.09
CA GLY A 337 -2.10 2.18 -7.89
C GLY A 337 -1.72 2.30 -6.43
N MET A 338 -2.42 3.14 -5.64
CA MET A 338 -2.20 3.25 -4.19
C MET A 338 -2.45 1.92 -3.47
N LEU A 339 -3.51 1.21 -3.84
CA LEU A 339 -3.86 -0.11 -3.29
C LEU A 339 -2.77 -1.15 -3.57
N LEU A 340 -2.22 -1.14 -4.78
CA LEU A 340 -1.20 -2.09 -5.24
C LEU A 340 0.23 -1.64 -4.92
N ALA A 341 0.43 -0.47 -4.34
CA ALA A 341 1.74 0.15 -4.14
C ALA A 341 2.73 -0.77 -3.40
N VAL A 342 2.32 -1.32 -2.27
CA VAL A 342 3.18 -2.20 -1.45
C VAL A 342 3.54 -3.50 -2.19
N PRO A 343 2.58 -4.27 -2.73
CA PRO A 343 2.89 -5.49 -3.48
C PRO A 343 3.81 -5.25 -4.68
N ILE A 344 3.57 -4.18 -5.44
CA ILE A 344 4.41 -3.87 -6.62
C ILE A 344 5.82 -3.49 -6.16
N THR A 345 5.95 -2.67 -5.12
CA THR A 345 7.25 -2.28 -4.57
C THR A 345 8.03 -3.47 -4.03
N MET A 346 7.34 -4.47 -3.42
CA MET A 346 7.95 -5.74 -3.02
C MET A 346 8.53 -6.51 -4.21
N LEU A 347 7.81 -6.57 -5.33
CA LEU A 347 8.28 -7.25 -6.53
C LEU A 347 9.46 -6.51 -7.16
N ILE A 348 9.41 -5.16 -7.21
CA ILE A 348 10.51 -4.33 -7.70
C ILE A 348 11.76 -4.50 -6.83
N LYS A 349 11.62 -4.43 -5.50
CA LYS A 349 12.72 -4.64 -4.56
C LYS A 349 13.42 -5.97 -4.85
N LEU A 350 12.66 -7.04 -5.04
CA LEU A 350 13.21 -8.35 -5.37
C LEU A 350 13.97 -8.37 -6.69
N GLY A 351 13.41 -7.72 -7.73
CA GLY A 351 14.11 -7.55 -9.01
C GLY A 351 15.45 -6.85 -8.84
N LEU A 352 15.48 -5.78 -8.03
CA LEU A 352 16.69 -5.04 -7.71
C LEU A 352 17.70 -5.87 -6.92
N GLU A 353 17.25 -6.69 -5.93
CA GLU A 353 18.11 -7.61 -5.17
C GLU A 353 18.76 -8.70 -6.03
N SER A 354 18.14 -9.02 -7.16
CA SER A 354 18.63 -10.05 -8.09
C SER A 354 19.69 -9.51 -9.06
N SER A 355 19.78 -8.19 -9.21
CA SER A 355 20.76 -7.51 -10.06
C SER A 355 22.01 -7.14 -9.26
N LYS A 356 23.21 -7.48 -9.78
CA LYS A 356 24.48 -7.13 -9.14
C LYS A 356 24.71 -5.61 -9.10
N ASP A 357 24.27 -4.90 -10.12
CA ASP A 357 24.49 -3.46 -10.26
C ASP A 357 23.48 -2.59 -9.48
N LEU A 358 22.28 -3.13 -9.22
CA LEU A 358 21.19 -2.40 -8.60
C LEU A 358 20.88 -2.85 -7.16
N ALA A 359 21.61 -3.83 -6.63
CA ALA A 359 21.42 -4.37 -5.27
C ALA A 359 21.57 -3.29 -4.18
N TRP A 360 22.35 -2.25 -4.40
CA TRP A 360 22.49 -1.14 -3.46
C TRP A 360 21.18 -0.35 -3.28
N ILE A 361 20.38 -0.21 -4.35
CA ILE A 361 19.05 0.43 -4.27
C ILE A 361 18.11 -0.41 -3.42
N ALA A 362 18.15 -1.74 -3.57
CA ALA A 362 17.36 -2.63 -2.75
C ALA A 362 17.70 -2.52 -1.25
N GLN A 363 18.99 -2.31 -0.92
CA GLN A 363 19.43 -2.08 0.46
C GLN A 363 18.93 -0.76 1.04
N LEU A 364 18.75 0.29 0.24
CA LEU A 364 18.14 1.55 0.68
C LEU A 364 16.64 1.40 0.99
N ILE A 365 15.98 0.46 0.31
CA ILE A 365 14.56 0.14 0.53
C ILE A 365 14.40 -0.77 1.76
N ASP A 366 15.44 -1.51 2.12
CA ASP A 366 15.42 -2.49 3.20
C ASP A 366 15.50 -1.85 4.58
N ASN A 367 14.80 -2.45 5.53
CA ASN A 367 14.91 -2.08 6.91
C ASN A 367 16.12 -2.82 7.50
N PRO A 368 17.21 -2.13 7.90
CA PRO A 368 18.38 -2.80 8.41
C PRO A 368 17.99 -3.68 9.59
N PRO A 369 18.56 -4.90 9.72
CA PRO A 369 18.31 -5.72 10.88
C PRO A 369 18.74 -4.93 12.11
N THR A 370 17.83 -4.72 13.07
CA THR A 370 18.21 -4.12 14.36
C THR A 370 19.43 -4.88 14.90
N PRO A 371 20.51 -4.18 15.21
CA PRO A 371 21.68 -4.83 15.78
C PRO A 371 21.22 -5.63 17.00
N ARG A 372 21.42 -6.95 16.97
CA ARG A 372 21.28 -7.74 18.18
C ARG A 372 22.37 -7.23 19.09
N PHE A 373 22.03 -6.42 20.08
CA PHE A 373 22.95 -6.19 21.19
C PHE A 373 23.33 -7.59 21.70
N PRO A 374 24.60 -7.99 21.62
CA PRO A 374 25.01 -9.23 22.24
C PRO A 374 24.67 -9.07 23.71
N LEU A 375 23.81 -9.93 24.23
CA LEU A 375 23.61 -10.01 25.67
C LEU A 375 25.02 -10.21 26.28
N PRO A 376 25.43 -9.40 27.25
CA PRO A 376 26.71 -9.60 27.90
C PRO A 376 26.76 -11.07 28.38
N PRO A 377 27.89 -11.77 28.20
CA PRO A 377 27.97 -13.14 28.62
C PRO A 377 27.62 -13.20 30.10
N LEU A 378 26.62 -14.00 30.44
CA LEU A 378 26.33 -14.32 31.83
C LEU A 378 27.63 -14.86 32.41
N HIS A 379 28.27 -14.10 33.31
CA HIS A 379 29.39 -14.57 34.04
C HIS A 379 28.98 -15.89 34.70
N SER A 380 29.45 -17.02 34.15
CA SER A 380 29.44 -18.29 34.86
C SER A 380 30.37 -18.09 36.07
N GLY A 381 29.77 -17.91 37.22
CA GLY A 381 30.51 -17.86 38.47
C GLY A 381 31.35 -19.12 38.58
N LYS A 382 32.65 -18.97 38.36
CA LYS A 382 33.63 -19.97 38.82
C LYS A 382 33.58 -19.94 40.34
N THR A 383 32.91 -20.90 40.92
CA THR A 383 33.11 -21.28 42.30
C THR A 383 34.57 -21.73 42.45
N ASN A 384 35.39 -20.85 43.05
CA ASN A 384 36.69 -21.23 43.55
C ASN A 384 36.47 -22.17 44.74
N GLU A 385 36.56 -23.48 44.50
CA GLU A 385 36.88 -24.42 45.56
C GLU A 385 38.38 -24.24 45.89
N SER A 386 38.63 -23.49 46.93
CA SER A 386 39.93 -23.51 47.62
C SER A 386 40.07 -24.79 48.42
N THR A 387 40.79 -25.74 47.88
CA THR A 387 41.36 -26.86 48.63
C THR A 387 42.31 -26.36 49.71
N THR A 388 41.91 -26.42 50.97
CA THR A 388 42.82 -26.41 52.12
C THR A 388 43.19 -27.86 52.42
N LYS A 389 44.45 -28.17 52.15
CA LYS A 389 45.09 -29.33 52.75
C LYS A 389 45.69 -28.85 54.09
N GLU A 390 45.32 -29.44 55.18
CA GLU A 390 46.14 -29.99 56.26
C GLU A 390 45.27 -30.91 57.10
#